data_757bdefd2ea1795385c60f61b556d232
#
_entry.id   757bdefd2ea1795385c60f61b556d232
#
_cell.length_a   1.000
_cell.length_b   1.000
_cell.length_c   1.000
_cell.angle_alpha   90.00
_cell.angle_beta   90.00
_cell.angle_gamma   90.00
#
_symmetry.space_group_name_H-M   'P 1'
#
loop_
_entity.id
_entity.type
_entity.pdbx_description
1 polymer ?
#
loop_
_entity_poly.entity_id
_entity_poly.type
_entity_poly.pdbx_seq_one_letter_code
_entity_poly.pdbx_strand_id
1 'polypeptide(L)'
;TSNMKLMINGAVTLGTLDGANVEIHDAVGDENIVIFGMTTPEVNELKSKGYVPMNFYNNNAELRNVIDFINRGFCGKQFPEISGTIVYHDPYMVLADFADYRQAQNRIDELWADRTRWNSMSLMNTACSGRFAADRAVNEYAKNIWHTVPAK
;
A
#
# COMPACT_ATOMS: atom_id res chain seq x y z
N THR A 1 -5.98 -7.27 6.45
CA THR A 1 -7.39 -7.66 6.20
C THR A 1 -8.24 -6.56 5.56
N SER A 2 -7.97 -5.28 5.83
CA SER A 2 -8.79 -4.19 5.26
C SER A 2 -8.69 -4.13 3.73
N ASN A 3 -7.50 -4.25 3.16
CA ASN A 3 -7.27 -4.27 1.72
C ASN A 3 -7.98 -5.44 1.02
N MET A 4 -7.97 -6.63 1.62
CA MET A 4 -8.71 -7.81 1.10
C MET A 4 -10.23 -7.57 1.07
N LYS A 5 -10.79 -6.92 2.11
CA LYS A 5 -12.21 -6.55 2.16
C LYS A 5 -12.57 -5.46 1.15
N LEU A 6 -11.68 -4.53 0.90
CA LEU A 6 -11.86 -3.51 -0.12
C LEU A 6 -11.77 -4.12 -1.52
N MET A 7 -10.85 -5.07 -1.74
CA MET A 7 -10.66 -5.79 -3.00
C MET A 7 -11.93 -6.51 -3.45
N ILE A 8 -12.65 -7.20 -2.56
CA ILE A 8 -13.92 -7.86 -2.92
C ILE A 8 -15.01 -6.88 -3.33
N ASN A 9 -14.89 -5.62 -2.91
CA ASN A 9 -15.76 -4.52 -3.32
C ASN A 9 -15.24 -3.76 -4.54
N GLY A 10 -14.24 -4.30 -5.24
CA GLY A 10 -13.71 -3.74 -6.48
C GLY A 10 -12.73 -2.58 -6.29
N ALA A 11 -12.22 -2.37 -5.08
CA ALA A 11 -11.18 -1.38 -4.88
C ALA A 11 -9.86 -1.83 -5.51
N VAL A 12 -9.24 -0.95 -6.28
CA VAL A 12 -7.88 -1.13 -6.78
C VAL A 12 -6.91 -0.73 -5.67
N THR A 13 -5.98 -1.62 -5.35
CA THR A 13 -4.97 -1.35 -4.31
C THR A 13 -3.90 -0.41 -4.84
N LEU A 14 -3.61 0.64 -4.06
CA LEU A 14 -2.39 1.44 -4.13
C LEU A 14 -1.60 1.18 -2.86
N GLY A 15 -0.41 0.61 -2.96
CA GLY A 15 0.35 0.22 -1.76
C GLY A 15 1.77 -0.24 -2.05
N THR A 16 2.53 -0.44 -0.99
CA THR A 16 3.86 -1.04 -1.04
C THR A 16 3.78 -2.55 -1.24
N LEU A 17 4.83 -3.15 -1.83
CA LEU A 17 4.87 -4.60 -2.12
C LEU A 17 5.32 -5.37 -0.87
N ASP A 18 4.46 -5.36 0.14
CA ASP A 18 4.67 -6.09 1.40
C ASP A 18 3.36 -6.69 1.94
N GLY A 19 3.49 -7.58 2.92
CA GLY A 19 2.34 -8.21 3.57
C GLY A 19 1.33 -8.79 2.56
N ALA A 20 0.05 -8.53 2.80
CA ALA A 20 -1.03 -9.03 1.93
C ALA A 20 -1.02 -8.44 0.50
N ASN A 21 -0.33 -7.32 0.27
CA ASN A 21 -0.24 -6.74 -1.06
C ASN A 21 0.56 -7.63 -2.03
N VAL A 22 1.52 -8.42 -1.52
CA VAL A 22 2.23 -9.43 -2.33
C VAL A 22 1.25 -10.46 -2.88
N GLU A 23 0.39 -10.98 -2.02
CA GLU A 23 -0.60 -11.99 -2.42
C GLU A 23 -1.71 -11.41 -3.32
N ILE A 24 -2.09 -10.15 -3.11
CA ILE A 24 -3.03 -9.45 -3.98
C ILE A 24 -2.40 -9.24 -5.36
N HIS A 25 -1.15 -8.76 -5.40
CA HIS A 25 -0.39 -8.57 -6.63
C HIS A 25 -0.29 -9.88 -7.42
N ASP A 26 0.09 -10.98 -6.76
CA ASP A 26 0.15 -12.31 -7.38
C ASP A 26 -1.21 -12.78 -7.94
N ALA A 27 -2.30 -12.39 -7.29
CA ALA A 27 -3.64 -12.79 -7.69
C ALA A 27 -4.17 -11.98 -8.89
N VAL A 28 -3.88 -10.67 -8.95
CA VAL A 28 -4.47 -9.77 -9.95
C VAL A 28 -3.51 -9.40 -11.08
N GLY A 29 -2.20 -9.56 -10.88
CA GLY A 29 -1.13 -9.16 -11.80
C GLY A 29 -0.85 -7.65 -11.79
N ASP A 30 0.34 -7.29 -12.32
CA ASP A 30 0.89 -5.91 -12.34
C ASP A 30 -0.09 -4.87 -12.92
N GLU A 31 -0.94 -5.30 -13.82
CA GLU A 31 -1.84 -4.41 -14.53
C GLU A 31 -3.06 -3.96 -13.69
N ASN A 32 -3.35 -4.65 -12.59
CA ASN A 32 -4.59 -4.47 -11.83
C ASN A 32 -4.36 -4.01 -10.39
N ILE A 33 -3.15 -3.60 -10.08
CA ILE A 33 -2.70 -3.04 -8.81
C ILE A 33 -1.72 -1.90 -9.09
N VAL A 34 -1.57 -0.95 -8.19
CA VAL A 34 -0.54 0.09 -8.29
C VAL A 34 0.40 -0.05 -7.11
N ILE A 35 1.60 -0.51 -7.38
CA ILE A 35 2.67 -0.66 -6.38
C ILE A 35 3.57 0.56 -6.43
N PHE A 36 4.03 1.00 -5.25
CA PHE A 36 5.01 2.06 -5.07
C PHE A 36 5.92 1.75 -3.88
N GLY A 37 6.99 2.51 -3.76
CA GLY A 37 7.90 2.47 -2.63
C GLY A 37 8.94 1.36 -2.70
N MET A 38 9.81 1.36 -1.70
CA MET A 38 10.93 0.44 -1.63
C MET A 38 10.47 -0.99 -1.34
N THR A 39 11.18 -1.93 -1.94
CA THR A 39 11.10 -3.34 -1.59
C THR A 39 11.76 -3.62 -0.23
N THR A 40 11.44 -4.76 0.39
CA THR A 40 12.05 -5.17 1.66
C THR A 40 13.59 -5.18 1.66
N PRO A 41 14.28 -5.66 0.60
CA PRO A 41 15.74 -5.55 0.50
C PRO A 41 16.23 -4.10 0.49
N GLU A 42 15.59 -3.20 -0.25
CA GLU A 42 15.96 -1.77 -0.33
C GLU A 42 15.76 -1.06 1.00
N VAL A 43 14.67 -1.37 1.72
CA VAL A 43 14.44 -0.87 3.08
C VAL A 43 15.56 -1.32 4.03
N ASN A 44 15.97 -2.58 3.97
CA ASN A 44 17.05 -3.11 4.80
C ASN A 44 18.39 -2.47 4.45
N GLU A 45 18.66 -2.25 3.16
CA GLU A 45 19.85 -1.57 2.70
C GLU A 45 19.89 -0.12 3.20
N LEU A 46 18.79 0.61 3.04
CA LEU A 46 18.69 2.01 3.50
C LEU A 46 18.87 2.11 5.03
N LYS A 47 18.28 1.18 5.80
CA LYS A 47 18.49 1.09 7.24
C LYS A 47 19.96 0.87 7.60
N SER A 48 20.64 -0.04 6.91
CA SER A 48 22.04 -0.37 7.17
C SER A 48 22.99 0.80 6.87
N LYS A 49 22.63 1.65 5.90
CA LYS A 49 23.37 2.88 5.54
C LYS A 49 23.09 4.06 6.47
N GLY A 50 22.15 3.94 7.40
CA GLY A 50 21.75 4.99 8.32
C GLY A 50 20.72 5.93 7.69
N TYR A 51 19.46 5.54 7.75
CA TYR A 51 18.33 6.37 7.29
C TYR A 51 18.18 7.64 8.13
N VAL A 52 18.15 8.80 7.48
CA VAL A 52 17.93 10.10 8.10
C VAL A 52 16.75 10.78 7.40
N PRO A 53 15.54 10.79 8.01
CA PRO A 53 14.33 11.37 7.39
C PRO A 53 14.50 12.83 6.98
N MET A 54 15.19 13.63 7.81
CA MET A 54 15.45 15.04 7.57
C MET A 54 16.15 15.29 6.22
N ASN A 55 16.96 14.36 5.73
CA ASN A 55 17.62 14.52 4.42
C ASN A 55 16.58 14.53 3.29
N PHE A 56 15.56 13.70 3.37
CA PHE A 56 14.48 13.67 2.38
C PHE A 56 13.64 14.95 2.45
N TYR A 57 13.28 15.40 3.66
CA TYR A 57 12.60 16.67 3.87
C TYR A 57 13.37 17.85 3.27
N ASN A 58 14.67 17.93 3.51
CA ASN A 58 15.49 19.04 3.03
C ASN A 58 15.70 19.04 1.50
N ASN A 59 15.74 17.87 0.88
CA ASN A 59 16.07 17.72 -0.54
C ASN A 59 14.85 17.65 -1.47
N ASN A 60 13.62 17.61 -0.92
CA ASN A 60 12.41 17.58 -1.72
C ASN A 60 11.47 18.73 -1.32
N ALA A 61 11.33 19.72 -2.21
CA ALA A 61 10.52 20.92 -1.94
C ALA A 61 9.01 20.61 -1.83
N GLU A 62 8.49 19.67 -2.62
CA GLU A 62 7.09 19.26 -2.56
C GLU A 62 6.80 18.57 -1.22
N LEU A 63 7.63 17.59 -0.84
CA LEU A 63 7.54 16.92 0.45
C LEU A 63 7.58 17.92 1.61
N ARG A 64 8.54 18.85 1.59
CA ARG A 64 8.66 19.90 2.61
C ARG A 64 7.37 20.72 2.71
N ASN A 65 6.81 21.15 1.58
CA ASN A 65 5.57 21.92 1.57
C ASN A 65 4.41 21.16 2.21
N VAL A 66 4.30 19.85 1.98
CA VAL A 66 3.28 18.99 2.59
C VAL A 66 3.49 18.89 4.10
N ILE A 67 4.70 18.62 4.54
CA ILE A 67 5.03 18.51 5.97
C ILE A 67 4.80 19.85 6.70
N ASP A 68 5.23 20.95 6.10
CA ASP A 68 5.03 22.29 6.65
C ASP A 68 3.55 22.66 6.70
N PHE A 69 2.77 22.24 5.72
CA PHE A 69 1.32 22.43 5.73
C PHE A 69 0.67 21.68 6.90
N ILE A 70 1.05 20.42 7.13
CA ILE A 70 0.59 19.63 8.28
C ILE A 70 0.98 20.32 9.59
N ASN A 71 2.24 20.78 9.70
CA ASN A 71 2.74 21.43 10.89
C ASN A 71 2.01 22.75 11.21
N ARG A 72 1.74 23.57 10.18
CA ARG A 72 0.95 24.82 10.34
C ARG A 72 -0.50 24.54 10.70
N GLY A 73 -1.01 23.39 10.30
CA GLY A 73 -2.37 22.97 10.55
C GLY A 73 -3.40 23.52 9.57
N PHE A 74 -4.62 23.02 9.68
CA PHE A 74 -5.78 23.41 8.88
C PHE A 74 -7.07 23.26 9.71
N CYS A 75 -8.15 23.91 9.27
CA CYS A 75 -9.43 23.90 9.99
C CYS A 75 -9.31 24.31 11.47
N GLY A 76 -8.42 25.24 11.79
CA GLY A 76 -8.22 25.76 13.17
C GLY A 76 -7.48 24.79 14.11
N LYS A 77 -6.89 23.72 13.62
CA LYS A 77 -6.08 22.76 14.39
C LYS A 77 -4.69 22.64 13.80
N GLN A 78 -3.70 22.48 14.66
CA GLN A 78 -2.30 22.22 14.30
C GLN A 78 -1.96 20.76 14.61
N PHE A 79 -0.99 20.20 13.85
CA PHE A 79 -0.59 18.80 13.98
C PHE A 79 0.94 18.65 14.07
N PRO A 80 1.62 19.38 14.99
CA PRO A 80 3.09 19.35 15.12
C PRO A 80 3.61 17.97 15.52
N GLU A 81 2.81 17.19 16.24
CA GLU A 81 3.17 15.84 16.67
C GLU A 81 3.31 14.89 15.46
N ILE A 82 2.41 15.02 14.47
CA ILE A 82 2.46 14.21 13.25
C ILE A 82 3.69 14.60 12.43
N SER A 83 3.85 15.89 12.12
CA SER A 83 4.98 16.38 11.32
C SER A 83 6.32 16.09 12.00
N GLY A 84 6.41 16.30 13.33
CA GLY A 84 7.60 16.03 14.11
C GLY A 84 7.97 14.53 14.11
N THR A 85 7.00 13.66 14.32
CA THR A 85 7.24 12.21 14.30
C THR A 85 7.80 11.77 12.94
N ILE A 86 7.20 12.23 11.84
CA ILE A 86 7.62 11.84 10.49
C ILE A 86 9.03 12.37 10.18
N VAL A 87 9.33 13.63 10.51
CA VAL A 87 10.61 14.24 10.16
C VAL A 87 11.78 13.74 11.02
N TYR A 88 11.52 13.38 12.28
CA TYR A 88 12.61 12.97 13.19
C TYR A 88 12.69 11.48 13.46
N HIS A 89 11.65 10.72 13.19
CA HIS A 89 11.59 9.32 13.59
C HIS A 89 11.32 8.36 12.44
N ASP A 90 10.34 8.67 11.62
CA ASP A 90 9.89 7.96 10.40
C ASP A 90 10.20 6.45 10.38
N PRO A 91 9.63 5.65 11.27
CA PRO A 91 9.97 4.24 11.42
C PRO A 91 9.60 3.40 10.18
N TYR A 92 8.72 3.92 9.34
CA TYR A 92 8.22 3.28 8.13
C TYR A 92 8.84 3.82 6.84
N MET A 93 9.78 4.77 6.91
CA MET A 93 10.47 5.38 5.77
C MET A 93 9.52 6.06 4.76
N VAL A 94 8.44 6.63 5.26
CA VAL A 94 7.41 7.30 4.46
C VAL A 94 7.99 8.44 3.62
N LEU A 95 8.99 9.17 4.18
CA LEU A 95 9.63 10.27 3.46
C LEU A 95 10.51 9.77 2.32
N ALA A 96 11.11 8.59 2.45
CA ALA A 96 11.90 7.99 1.38
C ALA A 96 11.00 7.54 0.22
N ASP A 97 9.81 7.00 0.52
CA ASP A 97 8.86 6.53 -0.49
C ASP A 97 8.02 7.65 -1.13
N PHE A 98 8.08 8.88 -0.61
CA PHE A 98 7.19 9.97 -1.03
C PHE A 98 7.25 10.26 -2.53
N ALA A 99 8.43 10.29 -3.13
CA ALA A 99 8.58 10.60 -4.55
C ALA A 99 7.90 9.54 -5.43
N ASP A 100 8.04 8.28 -5.08
CA ASP A 100 7.42 7.17 -5.80
C ASP A 100 5.91 7.12 -5.56
N TYR A 101 5.47 7.35 -4.32
CA TYR A 101 4.04 7.53 -4.01
C TYR A 101 3.40 8.64 -4.85
N ARG A 102 4.10 9.77 -5.04
CA ARG A 102 3.62 10.88 -5.85
C ARG A 102 3.44 10.49 -7.33
N GLN A 103 4.37 9.71 -7.88
CA GLN A 103 4.24 9.15 -9.23
C GLN A 103 3.10 8.15 -9.34
N ALA A 104 2.96 7.29 -8.33
CA ALA A 104 1.85 6.32 -8.26
C ALA A 104 0.48 7.01 -8.20
N GLN A 105 0.35 8.13 -7.50
CA GLN A 105 -0.86 8.95 -7.51
C GLN A 105 -1.18 9.51 -8.89
N ASN A 106 -0.19 10.02 -9.63
CA ASN A 106 -0.40 10.47 -11.01
C ASN A 106 -0.89 9.30 -11.90
N ARG A 107 -0.30 8.12 -11.74
CA ARG A 107 -0.75 6.91 -12.46
C ARG A 107 -2.20 6.55 -12.11
N ILE A 108 -2.61 6.68 -10.85
CA ILE A 108 -4.01 6.47 -10.44
C ILE A 108 -4.94 7.47 -11.13
N ASP A 109 -4.56 8.75 -11.20
CA ASP A 109 -5.36 9.78 -11.86
C ASP A 109 -5.55 9.47 -13.36
N GLU A 110 -4.50 9.03 -14.05
CA GLU A 110 -4.55 8.60 -15.45
C GLU A 110 -5.46 7.39 -15.64
N LEU A 111 -5.30 6.35 -14.79
CA LEU A 111 -6.12 5.14 -14.82
C LEU A 111 -7.60 5.46 -14.52
N TRP A 112 -7.85 6.37 -13.59
CA TRP A 112 -9.21 6.82 -13.24
C TRP A 112 -9.88 7.59 -14.38
N ALA A 113 -9.13 8.33 -15.17
CA ALA A 113 -9.64 9.04 -16.34
C ALA A 113 -10.12 8.06 -17.44
N ASP A 114 -9.46 6.91 -17.59
CA ASP A 114 -9.92 5.80 -18.46
C ASP A 114 -10.90 4.89 -17.70
N ARG A 115 -12.19 5.22 -17.78
CA ARG A 115 -13.25 4.47 -17.09
C ARG A 115 -13.34 3.01 -17.49
N THR A 116 -13.05 2.68 -18.73
CA THR A 116 -13.07 1.29 -19.22
C THR A 116 -11.95 0.50 -18.57
N ARG A 117 -10.75 1.05 -18.55
CA ARG A 117 -9.58 0.44 -17.90
C ARG A 117 -9.80 0.29 -16.39
N TRP A 118 -10.25 1.37 -15.73
CA TRP A 118 -10.52 1.34 -14.28
C TRP A 118 -11.55 0.28 -13.90
N ASN A 119 -12.65 0.18 -14.65
CA ASN A 119 -13.69 -0.81 -14.40
C ASN A 119 -13.19 -2.25 -14.63
N SER A 120 -12.32 -2.46 -15.61
CA SER A 120 -11.67 -3.76 -15.83
C SER A 120 -10.77 -4.14 -14.66
N MET A 121 -9.98 -3.21 -14.13
CA MET A 121 -9.15 -3.42 -12.95
C MET A 121 -10.01 -3.76 -11.72
N SER A 122 -11.07 -2.99 -11.51
CA SER A 122 -12.03 -3.22 -10.40
C SER A 122 -12.66 -4.60 -10.48
N LEU A 123 -13.12 -5.00 -11.66
CA LEU A 123 -13.70 -6.32 -11.89
C LEU A 123 -12.69 -7.45 -11.65
N MET A 124 -11.45 -7.29 -12.12
CA MET A 124 -10.38 -8.26 -11.90
C MET A 124 -10.09 -8.42 -10.41
N ASN A 125 -9.99 -7.32 -9.66
CA ASN A 125 -9.80 -7.36 -8.21
C ASN A 125 -10.94 -8.14 -7.53
N THR A 126 -12.19 -7.84 -7.87
CA THR A 126 -13.34 -8.56 -7.32
C THR A 126 -13.27 -10.06 -7.67
N ALA A 127 -13.00 -10.42 -8.92
CA ALA A 127 -12.96 -11.81 -9.38
C ALA A 127 -11.87 -12.62 -8.68
N CYS A 128 -10.70 -12.01 -8.44
CA CYS A 128 -9.55 -12.67 -7.80
C CYS A 128 -9.65 -12.69 -6.25
N SER A 129 -10.60 -11.98 -5.65
CA SER A 129 -10.75 -11.89 -4.20
C SER A 129 -11.07 -13.22 -3.51
N GLY A 130 -11.59 -14.20 -4.25
CA GLY A 130 -11.86 -15.55 -3.75
C GLY A 130 -10.64 -16.25 -3.15
N ARG A 131 -9.42 -15.85 -3.56
CA ARG A 131 -8.16 -16.31 -2.94
C ARG A 131 -8.13 -16.07 -1.43
N PHE A 132 -8.80 -15.02 -0.94
CA PHE A 132 -8.82 -14.62 0.47
C PHE A 132 -10.09 -15.08 1.21
N ALA A 133 -10.88 -15.96 0.61
CA ALA A 133 -12.06 -16.53 1.26
C ALA A 133 -11.66 -17.43 2.43
N ALA A 134 -12.37 -17.28 3.56
CA ALA A 134 -12.15 -18.10 4.74
C ALA A 134 -12.38 -19.59 4.45
N ASP A 135 -13.40 -19.91 3.66
CA ASP A 135 -13.72 -21.29 3.27
C ASP A 135 -12.55 -21.97 2.54
N ARG A 136 -11.84 -21.24 1.68
CA ARG A 136 -10.64 -21.75 1.02
C ARG A 136 -9.57 -22.11 2.06
N ALA A 137 -9.27 -21.20 2.98
CA ALA A 137 -8.25 -21.40 4.00
C ALA A 137 -8.59 -22.58 4.91
N VAL A 138 -9.86 -22.67 5.36
CA VAL A 138 -10.33 -23.78 6.19
C VAL A 138 -10.25 -25.12 5.44
N ASN A 139 -10.64 -25.15 4.17
CA ASN A 139 -10.55 -26.36 3.35
C ASN A 139 -9.08 -26.80 3.13
N GLU A 140 -8.18 -25.87 2.94
CA GLU A 140 -6.75 -26.18 2.83
C GLU A 140 -6.18 -26.72 4.14
N TYR A 141 -6.55 -26.16 5.29
CA TYR A 141 -6.18 -26.70 6.61
C TYR A 141 -6.75 -28.10 6.84
N ALA A 142 -8.04 -28.28 6.54
CA ALA A 142 -8.69 -29.59 6.68
C ALA A 142 -7.96 -30.65 5.86
N LYS A 143 -7.64 -30.32 4.60
CA LYS A 143 -7.03 -31.26 3.65
C LYS A 143 -5.54 -31.48 3.92
N ASN A 144 -4.77 -30.40 4.11
CA ASN A 144 -3.30 -30.45 4.08
C ASN A 144 -2.67 -30.57 5.46
N ILE A 145 -3.38 -30.18 6.52
CA ILE A 145 -2.85 -30.16 7.89
C ILE A 145 -3.60 -31.17 8.76
N TRP A 146 -4.91 -31.08 8.82
CA TRP A 146 -5.71 -31.94 9.71
C TRP A 146 -6.07 -33.30 9.09
N HIS A 147 -5.96 -33.42 7.75
CA HIS A 147 -6.34 -34.62 7.01
C HIS A 147 -7.75 -35.14 7.32
N THR A 148 -8.69 -34.20 7.55
CA THR A 148 -10.08 -34.48 7.89
C THR A 148 -10.94 -34.61 6.62
N VAL A 149 -12.00 -35.42 6.72
CA VAL A 149 -12.99 -35.57 5.66
C VAL A 149 -14.30 -34.91 6.15
N PRO A 150 -15.01 -34.14 5.28
CA PRO A 150 -16.29 -33.56 5.67
C PRO A 150 -17.26 -34.62 6.17
N ALA A 151 -17.96 -34.35 7.26
CA ALA A 151 -19.06 -35.20 7.69
C ALA A 151 -20.17 -35.16 6.63
N LYS A 152 -20.74 -36.34 6.34
CA LYS A 152 -21.88 -36.46 5.43
C LYS A 152 -23.15 -35.98 6.10
#